data_24b4c439c54ea3bc64fd1b07bd022f34
#
_entry.id   24b4c439c54ea3bc64fd1b07bd022f34
#
_cell.length_a   1.000
_cell.length_b   1.000
_cell.length_c   1.000
_cell.angle_alpha   90.00
_cell.angle_beta   90.00
_cell.angle_gamma   90.00
#
_symmetry.space_group_name_H-M   'P 1'
#
loop_
_entity.id
_entity.type
_entity.pdbx_description
1 polymer ?
#
loop_
_entity_poly.entity_id
_entity_poly.type
_entity_poly.pdbx_seq_one_letter_code
_entity_poly.pdbx_strand_id
1 'polypeptide(L)'
;MELLSPTEFAKEKVKAIQDYTLLSLHSLGNLFRKPVYFADMVQQADLIGVGSLPIVVLIGFFTGAVLAVQTANTLQRFGSITLIGQLVSLSMIRELGPVLTGILVAGRNASGMASELGSMVVTEQIDAMRALGTDPMKKLVTPRVVATVFMLFFLTIISDLLGLAGGLFVAKILLNLDARQYWSNAWQNLVFQDVFMGLIKPVLFGFIIATVGCFYGMTARGGTQGVGRATTQAVVAASVLIIVVDFFVTQFLMNVLSYK
;
A
#
# COMPACT_ATOMS: atom_id res chain seq x y z
N MET A 1 -20.90 -29.64 5.62
CA MET A 1 -20.58 -28.62 4.60
C MET A 1 -21.78 -28.59 3.67
N GLU A 2 -22.82 -27.81 4.05
CA GLU A 2 -24.00 -27.65 3.22
C GLU A 2 -23.57 -26.90 1.94
N LEU A 3 -23.83 -27.51 0.81
CA LEU A 3 -23.64 -26.89 -0.49
C LEU A 3 -24.65 -25.75 -0.60
N LEU A 4 -24.25 -24.54 -0.29
CA LEU A 4 -25.03 -23.33 -0.51
C LEU A 4 -25.51 -23.33 -1.97
N SER A 5 -26.78 -23.03 -2.18
CA SER A 5 -27.30 -22.89 -3.54
C SER A 5 -26.52 -21.78 -4.27
N PRO A 6 -26.32 -21.87 -5.61
CA PRO A 6 -25.61 -20.83 -6.37
C PRO A 6 -26.16 -19.43 -6.14
N THR A 7 -27.46 -19.32 -5.87
CA THR A 7 -28.14 -18.05 -5.55
C THR A 7 -27.82 -17.51 -4.17
N GLU A 8 -27.63 -18.36 -3.17
CA GLU A 8 -27.21 -17.95 -1.82
C GLU A 8 -25.75 -17.53 -1.79
N PHE A 9 -24.89 -18.27 -2.49
CA PHE A 9 -23.49 -17.87 -2.65
C PHE A 9 -23.35 -16.49 -3.34
N ALA A 10 -24.13 -16.24 -4.41
CA ALA A 10 -24.12 -14.95 -5.09
C ALA A 10 -24.61 -13.82 -4.15
N LYS A 11 -25.70 -14.06 -3.39
CA LYS A 11 -26.22 -13.08 -2.42
C LYS A 11 -25.20 -12.74 -1.32
N GLU A 12 -24.49 -13.73 -0.78
CA GLU A 12 -23.43 -13.47 0.22
C GLU A 12 -22.30 -12.62 -0.34
N LYS A 13 -21.86 -12.89 -1.57
CA LYS A 13 -20.81 -12.09 -2.22
C LYS A 13 -21.25 -10.65 -2.49
N VAL A 14 -22.47 -10.46 -3.00
CA VAL A 14 -23.03 -9.12 -3.23
C VAL A 14 -23.16 -8.36 -1.90
N LYS A 15 -23.63 -9.02 -0.84
CA LYS A 15 -23.73 -8.42 0.49
C LYS A 15 -22.34 -8.02 1.02
N ALA A 16 -21.33 -8.87 0.86
CA ALA A 16 -19.98 -8.54 1.31
C ALA A 16 -19.41 -7.32 0.56
N ILE A 17 -19.67 -7.19 -0.75
CA ILE A 17 -19.27 -6.02 -1.54
C ILE A 17 -20.03 -4.77 -1.05
N GLN A 18 -21.32 -4.89 -0.79
CA GLN A 18 -22.14 -3.79 -0.26
C GLN A 18 -21.62 -3.33 1.10
N ASP A 19 -21.39 -4.25 2.04
CA ASP A 19 -20.91 -3.95 3.39
C ASP A 19 -19.50 -3.30 3.34
N TYR A 20 -18.61 -3.78 2.47
CA TYR A 20 -17.29 -3.17 2.23
C TYR A 20 -17.42 -1.74 1.68
N THR A 21 -18.30 -1.54 0.69
CA THR A 21 -18.52 -0.22 0.09
C THR A 21 -19.07 0.77 1.10
N LEU A 22 -20.05 0.34 1.91
CA LEU A 22 -20.61 1.15 2.98
C LEU A 22 -19.56 1.51 4.05
N LEU A 23 -18.72 0.55 4.46
CA LEU A 23 -17.62 0.81 5.39
C LEU A 23 -16.65 1.85 4.82
N SER A 24 -16.26 1.70 3.56
CA SER A 24 -15.34 2.61 2.88
C SER A 24 -15.91 4.03 2.77
N LEU A 25 -17.17 4.16 2.37
CA LEU A 25 -17.84 5.46 2.27
C LEU A 25 -18.07 6.12 3.64
N HIS A 26 -18.47 5.35 4.66
CA HIS A 26 -18.60 5.86 6.01
C HIS A 26 -17.27 6.32 6.59
N SER A 27 -16.18 5.61 6.33
CA SER A 27 -14.86 6.03 6.79
C SER A 27 -14.42 7.37 6.18
N LEU A 28 -14.69 7.58 4.89
CA LEU A 28 -14.44 8.86 4.21
C LEU A 28 -15.35 9.97 4.73
N GLY A 29 -16.63 9.69 4.93
CA GLY A 29 -17.58 10.68 5.47
C GLY A 29 -17.26 11.12 6.91
N ASN A 30 -16.67 10.23 7.70
CA ASN A 30 -16.29 10.50 9.08
C ASN A 30 -15.00 11.33 9.22
N LEU A 31 -14.18 11.44 8.18
CA LEU A 31 -12.99 12.30 8.15
C LEU A 31 -13.29 13.75 8.54
N PHE A 32 -14.46 14.25 8.14
CA PHE A 32 -14.86 15.65 8.34
C PHE A 32 -15.85 15.85 9.50
N ARG A 33 -16.22 14.77 10.23
CA ARG A 33 -17.21 14.83 11.31
C ARG A 33 -16.56 14.71 12.69
N LYS A 34 -16.82 15.68 13.56
CA LYS A 34 -16.41 15.62 14.98
C LYS A 34 -17.12 14.46 15.73
N PRO A 35 -16.50 13.83 16.73
CA PRO A 35 -15.16 14.07 17.25
C PRO A 35 -14.06 13.49 16.35
N VAL A 36 -12.89 14.17 16.29
CA VAL A 36 -11.70 13.70 15.60
C VAL A 36 -10.74 13.11 16.64
N TYR A 37 -10.39 11.85 16.48
CA TYR A 37 -9.51 11.13 17.41
C TYR A 37 -8.04 11.25 16.98
N PHE A 38 -7.48 12.46 17.11
CA PHE A 38 -6.13 12.76 16.64
C PHE A 38 -5.04 11.92 17.33
N ALA A 39 -5.18 11.68 18.63
CA ALA A 39 -4.22 10.84 19.37
C ALA A 39 -4.16 9.41 18.81
N ASP A 40 -5.32 8.84 18.47
CA ASP A 40 -5.39 7.50 17.86
C ASP A 40 -4.78 7.49 16.45
N MET A 41 -4.96 8.58 15.68
CA MET A 41 -4.31 8.72 14.35
C MET A 41 -2.79 8.72 14.47
N VAL A 42 -2.23 9.46 15.41
CA VAL A 42 -0.77 9.51 15.64
C VAL A 42 -0.24 8.16 16.10
N GLN A 43 -0.93 7.49 17.02
CA GLN A 43 -0.54 6.16 17.46
C GLN A 43 -0.57 5.13 16.33
N GLN A 44 -1.59 5.15 15.48
CA GLN A 44 -1.67 4.29 14.31
C GLN A 44 -0.59 4.65 13.26
N ALA A 45 -0.29 5.92 13.07
CA ALA A 45 0.77 6.37 12.18
C ALA A 45 2.16 5.87 12.64
N ASP A 46 2.44 5.88 13.93
CA ASP A 46 3.67 5.32 14.49
C ASP A 46 3.77 3.81 14.25
N LEU A 47 2.73 3.05 14.58
CA LEU A 47 2.68 1.60 14.35
C LEU A 47 2.87 1.22 12.88
N ILE A 48 2.21 1.94 11.97
CA ILE A 48 2.24 1.67 10.54
C ILE A 48 3.57 2.14 9.94
N GLY A 49 3.97 3.37 10.22
CA GLY A 49 5.14 4.01 9.63
C GLY A 49 6.45 3.43 10.17
N VAL A 50 6.72 3.68 11.44
CA VAL A 50 7.98 3.25 12.06
C VAL A 50 8.11 1.73 12.02
N GLY A 51 7.03 1.03 12.29
CA GLY A 51 7.05 -0.42 12.26
C GLY A 51 7.30 -1.04 10.87
N SER A 52 6.92 -0.37 9.77
CA SER A 52 7.17 -0.87 8.40
C SER A 52 8.48 -0.35 7.81
N LEU A 53 9.08 0.68 8.39
CA LEU A 53 10.26 1.34 7.86
C LEU A 53 11.43 0.39 7.57
N PRO A 54 11.85 -0.53 8.49
CA PRO A 54 13.02 -1.37 8.24
C PRO A 54 12.87 -2.26 7.01
N ILE A 55 11.68 -2.86 6.81
CA ILE A 55 11.43 -3.74 5.68
C ILE A 55 11.33 -2.95 4.36
N VAL A 56 10.74 -1.76 4.37
CA VAL A 56 10.64 -0.87 3.21
C VAL A 56 12.02 -0.37 2.78
N VAL A 57 12.84 0.04 3.72
CA VAL A 57 14.24 0.45 3.50
C VAL A 57 15.03 -0.65 2.80
N LEU A 58 14.98 -1.86 3.35
CA LEU A 58 15.75 -2.99 2.86
C LEU A 58 15.26 -3.41 1.46
N ILE A 59 13.96 -3.57 1.28
CA ILE A 59 13.41 -4.02 0.00
C ILE A 59 13.55 -2.94 -1.07
N GLY A 60 13.30 -1.67 -0.74
CA GLY A 60 13.53 -0.56 -1.68
C GLY A 60 14.96 -0.56 -2.20
N PHE A 61 15.96 -0.61 -1.31
CA PHE A 61 17.36 -0.60 -1.69
C PHE A 61 17.73 -1.78 -2.60
N PHE A 62 17.38 -3.01 -2.20
CA PHE A 62 17.75 -4.19 -3.00
C PHE A 62 16.96 -4.28 -4.31
N THR A 63 15.74 -3.81 -4.37
CA THR A 63 14.97 -3.74 -5.62
C THR A 63 15.65 -2.85 -6.64
N GLY A 64 16.06 -1.64 -6.23
CA GLY A 64 16.80 -0.74 -7.11
C GLY A 64 18.17 -1.31 -7.54
N ALA A 65 18.87 -1.98 -6.62
CA ALA A 65 20.12 -2.65 -6.92
C ALA A 65 19.95 -3.78 -7.96
N VAL A 66 18.96 -4.66 -7.76
CA VAL A 66 18.64 -5.76 -8.69
C VAL A 66 18.22 -5.22 -10.05
N LEU A 67 17.36 -4.19 -10.07
CA LEU A 67 16.96 -3.55 -11.32
C LEU A 67 18.15 -2.99 -12.09
N ALA A 68 19.10 -2.34 -11.39
CA ALA A 68 20.32 -1.83 -12.01
C ALA A 68 21.15 -2.96 -12.62
N VAL A 69 21.36 -4.09 -11.91
CA VAL A 69 22.09 -5.25 -12.43
C VAL A 69 21.43 -5.82 -13.69
N GLN A 70 20.12 -6.02 -13.65
CA GLN A 70 19.37 -6.59 -14.77
C GLN A 70 19.42 -5.68 -16.00
N THR A 71 19.25 -4.38 -15.79
CA THR A 71 19.22 -3.39 -16.88
C THR A 71 20.61 -3.16 -17.47
N ALA A 72 21.67 -3.25 -16.66
CA ALA A 72 23.06 -3.05 -17.09
C ALA A 72 23.46 -3.94 -18.26
N ASN A 73 23.18 -5.23 -18.19
CA ASN A 73 23.51 -6.19 -19.24
C ASN A 73 22.86 -5.83 -20.58
N THR A 74 21.62 -5.36 -20.53
CA THR A 74 20.91 -4.94 -21.74
C THR A 74 21.47 -3.64 -22.30
N LEU A 75 21.70 -2.64 -21.45
CA LEU A 75 22.23 -1.34 -21.86
C LEU A 75 23.67 -1.43 -22.39
N GLN A 76 24.49 -2.33 -21.84
CA GLN A 76 25.83 -2.57 -22.36
C GLN A 76 25.81 -3.06 -23.82
N ARG A 77 24.90 -3.97 -24.16
CA ARG A 77 24.74 -4.48 -25.53
C ARG A 77 24.37 -3.38 -26.53
N PHE A 78 23.66 -2.36 -26.07
CA PHE A 78 23.27 -1.20 -26.89
C PHE A 78 24.24 -0.02 -26.78
N GLY A 79 25.36 -0.17 -26.08
CA GLY A 79 26.35 0.91 -25.88
C GLY A 79 25.83 2.11 -25.08
N SER A 80 24.71 1.95 -24.34
CA SER A 80 23.99 3.03 -23.68
C SER A 80 23.93 2.88 -22.15
N ILE A 81 24.99 2.32 -21.56
CA ILE A 81 25.05 2.03 -20.12
C ILE A 81 24.84 3.25 -19.22
N THR A 82 25.14 4.44 -19.74
CA THR A 82 24.93 5.71 -19.03
C THR A 82 23.48 5.99 -18.68
N LEU A 83 22.52 5.41 -19.42
CA LEU A 83 21.07 5.57 -19.19
C LEU A 83 20.53 4.76 -18.00
N ILE A 84 21.39 4.02 -17.29
CA ILE A 84 20.96 3.17 -16.18
C ILE A 84 20.27 3.98 -15.07
N GLY A 85 20.79 5.18 -14.75
CA GLY A 85 20.17 6.05 -13.76
C GLY A 85 18.74 6.45 -14.14
N GLN A 86 18.50 6.76 -15.40
CA GLN A 86 17.18 7.11 -15.93
C GLN A 86 16.20 5.92 -15.83
N LEU A 87 16.61 4.72 -16.26
CA LEU A 87 15.71 3.56 -16.26
C LEU A 87 15.38 3.12 -14.83
N VAL A 88 16.36 3.14 -13.92
CA VAL A 88 16.11 2.82 -12.50
C VAL A 88 15.18 3.84 -11.88
N SER A 89 15.40 5.15 -12.10
CA SER A 89 14.55 6.19 -11.53
C SER A 89 13.11 6.12 -12.02
N LEU A 90 12.90 5.99 -13.33
CA LEU A 90 11.56 5.89 -13.92
C LEU A 90 10.81 4.64 -13.44
N SER A 91 11.49 3.49 -13.40
CA SER A 91 10.87 2.23 -12.99
C SER A 91 10.52 2.22 -11.50
N MET A 92 11.42 2.75 -10.65
CA MET A 92 11.17 2.84 -9.21
C MET A 92 10.03 3.80 -8.91
N ILE A 93 10.13 5.04 -9.35
CA ILE A 93 9.18 6.10 -8.99
C ILE A 93 7.79 5.85 -9.55
N ARG A 94 7.66 5.38 -10.81
CA ARG A 94 6.36 5.19 -11.45
C ARG A 94 5.62 3.95 -10.95
N GLU A 95 6.34 2.83 -10.72
CA GLU A 95 5.71 1.52 -10.55
C GLU A 95 6.24 0.75 -9.34
N LEU A 96 7.54 0.40 -9.34
CA LEU A 96 8.06 -0.57 -8.38
C LEU A 96 8.01 -0.08 -6.94
N GLY A 97 8.37 1.18 -6.70
CA GLY A 97 8.31 1.77 -5.36
C GLY A 97 6.91 1.74 -4.76
N PRO A 98 5.91 2.35 -5.42
CA PRO A 98 4.52 2.34 -4.94
C PRO A 98 3.95 0.94 -4.75
N VAL A 99 4.06 0.07 -5.75
CA VAL A 99 3.45 -1.27 -5.72
C VAL A 99 4.10 -2.17 -4.67
N LEU A 100 5.44 -2.24 -4.65
CA LEU A 100 6.14 -3.10 -3.69
C LEU A 100 5.92 -2.62 -2.25
N THR A 101 6.02 -1.30 -2.01
CA THR A 101 5.73 -0.73 -0.69
C THR A 101 4.29 -1.02 -0.28
N GLY A 102 3.33 -0.87 -1.21
CA GLY A 102 1.92 -1.19 -0.98
C GLY A 102 1.70 -2.64 -0.57
N ILE A 103 2.26 -3.61 -1.32
CA ILE A 103 2.11 -5.04 -1.01
C ILE A 103 2.76 -5.40 0.34
N LEU A 104 3.96 -4.86 0.61
CA LEU A 104 4.65 -5.11 1.88
C LEU A 104 3.86 -4.59 3.09
N VAL A 105 3.38 -3.35 2.98
CA VAL A 105 2.56 -2.73 4.01
C VAL A 105 1.21 -3.43 4.14
N ALA A 106 0.61 -3.92 3.03
CA ALA A 106 -0.59 -4.75 3.08
C ALA A 106 -0.36 -6.03 3.88
N GLY A 107 0.73 -6.74 3.63
CA GLY A 107 1.09 -7.96 4.34
C GLY A 107 1.16 -7.76 5.86
N ARG A 108 1.75 -6.66 6.31
CA ARG A 108 1.92 -6.37 7.72
C ARG A 108 0.69 -5.70 8.34
N ASN A 109 0.19 -4.63 7.72
CA ASN A 109 -0.79 -3.77 8.36
C ASN A 109 -2.23 -4.22 8.12
N ALA A 110 -2.59 -4.76 6.94
CA ALA A 110 -3.92 -5.32 6.76
C ALA A 110 -4.15 -6.54 7.67
N SER A 111 -3.13 -7.41 7.83
CA SER A 111 -3.20 -8.52 8.77
C SER A 111 -3.28 -8.05 10.22
N GLY A 112 -2.47 -7.08 10.61
CA GLY A 112 -2.48 -6.49 11.95
C GLY A 112 -3.85 -5.89 12.31
N MET A 113 -4.40 -5.06 11.42
CA MET A 113 -5.74 -4.46 11.60
C MET A 113 -6.84 -5.52 11.67
N ALA A 114 -6.78 -6.53 10.79
CA ALA A 114 -7.77 -7.62 10.79
C ALA A 114 -7.67 -8.47 12.07
N SER A 115 -6.47 -8.71 12.58
CA SER A 115 -6.25 -9.44 13.83
C SER A 115 -6.74 -8.66 15.04
N GLU A 116 -6.37 -7.39 15.14
CA GLU A 116 -6.74 -6.54 16.27
C GLU A 116 -8.25 -6.34 16.34
N LEU A 117 -8.86 -5.87 15.24
CA LEU A 117 -10.31 -5.65 15.21
C LEU A 117 -11.10 -6.96 15.32
N GLY A 118 -10.61 -8.03 14.70
CA GLY A 118 -11.22 -9.35 14.82
C GLY A 118 -11.20 -9.88 16.26
N SER A 119 -10.12 -9.66 16.99
CA SER A 119 -10.04 -9.97 18.42
C SER A 119 -11.03 -9.13 19.24
N MET A 120 -11.15 -7.83 18.94
CA MET A 120 -12.14 -6.95 19.59
C MET A 120 -13.59 -7.35 19.30
N VAL A 121 -13.88 -7.90 18.12
CA VAL A 121 -15.21 -8.46 17.79
C VAL A 121 -15.47 -9.71 18.62
N VAL A 122 -14.53 -10.65 18.66
CA VAL A 122 -14.69 -11.94 19.37
C VAL A 122 -14.81 -11.74 20.87
N THR A 123 -14.19 -10.70 21.44
CA THR A 123 -14.26 -10.38 22.87
C THR A 123 -15.38 -9.36 23.19
N GLU A 124 -16.29 -9.10 22.24
CA GLU A 124 -17.45 -8.20 22.39
C GLU A 124 -17.11 -6.74 22.74
N GLN A 125 -15.84 -6.33 22.61
CA GLN A 125 -15.41 -4.96 22.89
C GLN A 125 -16.09 -3.95 21.96
N ILE A 126 -16.31 -4.31 20.70
CA ILE A 126 -16.98 -3.43 19.73
C ILE A 126 -18.45 -3.23 20.10
N ASP A 127 -19.12 -4.26 20.59
CA ASP A 127 -20.53 -4.16 21.02
C ASP A 127 -20.64 -3.39 22.34
N ALA A 128 -19.70 -3.56 23.26
CA ALA A 128 -19.60 -2.73 24.46
C ALA A 128 -19.41 -1.24 24.12
N MET A 129 -18.56 -0.92 23.12
CA MET A 129 -18.40 0.48 22.66
C MET A 129 -19.70 1.05 22.09
N ARG A 130 -20.45 0.28 21.31
CA ARG A 130 -21.77 0.69 20.80
C ARG A 130 -22.77 0.93 21.92
N ALA A 131 -22.81 0.05 22.93
CA ALA A 131 -23.67 0.19 24.10
C ALA A 131 -23.38 1.46 24.92
N LEU A 132 -22.09 1.88 24.94
CA LEU A 132 -21.65 3.13 25.55
C LEU A 132 -21.84 4.37 24.65
N GLY A 133 -22.49 4.24 23.50
CA GLY A 133 -22.77 5.34 22.58
C GLY A 133 -21.57 5.79 21.74
N THR A 134 -20.47 5.03 21.73
CA THR A 134 -19.29 5.32 20.90
C THR A 134 -19.43 4.63 19.54
N ASP A 135 -19.26 5.39 18.46
CA ASP A 135 -19.27 4.85 17.11
C ASP A 135 -17.91 4.16 16.79
N PRO A 136 -17.89 2.81 16.64
CA PRO A 136 -16.65 2.07 16.36
C PRO A 136 -16.01 2.48 15.02
N MET A 137 -16.82 2.90 14.04
CA MET A 137 -16.29 3.35 12.74
C MET A 137 -15.44 4.61 12.90
N LYS A 138 -15.88 5.57 13.70
CA LYS A 138 -15.12 6.80 13.97
C LYS A 138 -13.91 6.55 14.86
N LYS A 139 -14.04 5.69 15.86
CA LYS A 139 -12.99 5.47 16.87
C LYS A 139 -11.89 4.54 16.37
N LEU A 140 -12.26 3.50 15.61
CA LEU A 140 -11.32 2.44 15.22
C LEU A 140 -10.92 2.50 13.74
N VAL A 141 -11.88 2.67 12.82
CA VAL A 141 -11.63 2.56 11.37
C VAL A 141 -11.03 3.85 10.82
N THR A 142 -11.66 4.99 11.07
CA THR A 142 -11.22 6.27 10.50
C THR A 142 -9.78 6.63 10.84
N PRO A 143 -9.29 6.53 12.09
CA PRO A 143 -7.90 6.80 12.42
C PRO A 143 -6.90 5.90 11.67
N ARG A 144 -7.24 4.60 11.50
CA ARG A 144 -6.41 3.65 10.75
C ARG A 144 -6.32 4.00 9.27
N VAL A 145 -7.45 4.40 8.67
CA VAL A 145 -7.49 4.83 7.25
C VAL A 145 -6.60 6.05 7.03
N VAL A 146 -6.76 7.09 7.84
CA VAL A 146 -5.95 8.32 7.73
C VAL A 146 -4.47 8.02 7.92
N ALA A 147 -4.14 7.29 8.98
CA ALA A 147 -2.75 6.96 9.30
C ALA A 147 -2.11 6.13 8.18
N THR A 148 -2.82 5.13 7.63
CA THR A 148 -2.28 4.28 6.56
C THR A 148 -2.03 5.05 5.29
N VAL A 149 -2.98 5.88 4.86
CA VAL A 149 -2.85 6.71 3.65
C VAL A 149 -1.65 7.65 3.78
N PHE A 150 -1.56 8.34 4.91
CA PHE A 150 -0.47 9.29 5.17
C PHE A 150 0.89 8.59 5.25
N MET A 151 0.99 7.52 6.02
CA MET A 151 2.28 6.84 6.21
C MET A 151 2.74 6.09 4.98
N LEU A 152 1.83 5.48 4.19
CA LEU A 152 2.21 4.80 2.96
C LEU A 152 2.79 5.77 1.92
N PHE A 153 2.27 6.99 1.86
CA PHE A 153 2.82 8.04 1.02
C PHE A 153 4.30 8.32 1.35
N PHE A 154 4.64 8.51 2.64
CA PHE A 154 6.02 8.74 3.06
C PHE A 154 6.91 7.50 2.93
N LEU A 155 6.40 6.32 3.24
CA LEU A 155 7.14 5.07 3.08
C LEU A 155 7.51 4.82 1.62
N THR A 156 6.65 5.19 0.68
CA THR A 156 6.94 5.07 -0.76
C THR A 156 8.05 6.01 -1.17
N ILE A 157 8.04 7.27 -0.73
CA ILE A 157 9.14 8.21 -0.99
C ILE A 157 10.48 7.67 -0.47
N ILE A 158 10.48 7.11 0.74
CA ILE A 158 11.68 6.51 1.32
C ILE A 158 12.13 5.29 0.49
N SER A 159 11.19 4.44 0.05
CA SER A 159 11.47 3.29 -0.81
C SER A 159 12.10 3.70 -2.13
N ASP A 160 11.57 4.73 -2.78
CA ASP A 160 12.08 5.25 -4.04
C ASP A 160 13.49 5.81 -3.91
N LEU A 161 13.72 6.63 -2.89
CA LEU A 161 15.05 7.20 -2.61
C LEU A 161 16.09 6.11 -2.35
N LEU A 162 15.73 5.08 -1.59
CA LEU A 162 16.62 3.96 -1.31
C LEU A 162 16.79 3.04 -2.50
N GLY A 163 15.79 2.89 -3.36
CA GLY A 163 15.92 2.19 -4.63
C GLY A 163 16.90 2.89 -5.56
N LEU A 164 16.84 4.22 -5.66
CA LEU A 164 17.83 5.00 -6.39
C LEU A 164 19.24 4.85 -5.79
N ALA A 165 19.35 4.84 -4.48
CA ALA A 165 20.64 4.62 -3.80
C ALA A 165 21.19 3.21 -4.05
N GLY A 166 20.34 2.17 -4.06
CA GLY A 166 20.70 0.80 -4.41
C GLY A 166 21.16 0.68 -5.85
N GLY A 167 20.47 1.35 -6.78
CA GLY A 167 20.91 1.45 -8.19
C GLY A 167 22.25 2.15 -8.35
N LEU A 168 22.49 3.24 -7.62
CA LEU A 168 23.77 3.94 -7.59
C LEU A 168 24.89 3.04 -7.05
N PHE A 169 24.61 2.28 -5.98
CA PHE A 169 25.59 1.35 -5.41
C PHE A 169 26.10 0.36 -6.47
N VAL A 170 25.19 -0.23 -7.23
CA VAL A 170 25.54 -1.13 -8.34
C VAL A 170 26.27 -0.40 -9.46
N ALA A 171 25.77 0.76 -9.89
CA ALA A 171 26.36 1.56 -10.96
C ALA A 171 27.82 1.91 -10.65
N LYS A 172 28.12 2.29 -9.40
CA LYS A 172 29.46 2.68 -8.98
C LYS A 172 30.40 1.47 -8.78
N ILE A 173 29.95 0.42 -8.09
CA ILE A 173 30.82 -0.69 -7.67
C ILE A 173 31.00 -1.73 -8.76
N LEU A 174 29.90 -2.11 -9.45
CA LEU A 174 29.94 -3.18 -10.45
C LEU A 174 30.22 -2.66 -11.87
N LEU A 175 29.76 -1.45 -12.20
CA LEU A 175 29.83 -0.92 -13.56
C LEU A 175 30.85 0.20 -13.71
N ASN A 176 31.54 0.61 -12.64
CA ASN A 176 32.50 1.70 -12.60
C ASN A 176 32.03 3.02 -13.22
N LEU A 177 30.71 3.30 -13.10
CA LEU A 177 30.12 4.54 -13.59
C LEU A 177 30.34 5.67 -12.58
N ASP A 178 30.47 6.90 -13.08
CA ASP A 178 30.55 8.08 -12.22
C ASP A 178 29.20 8.34 -11.54
N ALA A 179 29.24 8.51 -10.22
CA ALA A 179 28.05 8.80 -9.41
C ALA A 179 27.34 10.08 -9.86
N ARG A 180 28.12 11.11 -10.29
CA ARG A 180 27.53 12.36 -10.80
C ARG A 180 26.75 12.11 -12.08
N GLN A 181 27.27 11.29 -12.98
CA GLN A 181 26.59 10.93 -14.24
C GLN A 181 25.32 10.12 -13.97
N TYR A 182 25.35 9.16 -13.02
CA TYR A 182 24.17 8.41 -12.62
C TYR A 182 23.05 9.32 -12.11
N TRP A 183 23.36 10.22 -11.15
CA TRP A 183 22.39 11.16 -10.60
C TRP A 183 21.87 12.15 -11.63
N SER A 184 22.76 12.70 -12.48
CA SER A 184 22.33 13.60 -13.56
C SER A 184 21.30 12.94 -14.47
N ASN A 185 21.56 11.71 -14.90
CA ASN A 185 20.62 10.95 -15.76
C ASN A 185 19.35 10.55 -15.04
N ALA A 186 19.42 10.23 -13.73
CA ALA A 186 18.25 9.90 -12.93
C ALA A 186 17.23 11.06 -12.81
N TRP A 187 17.75 12.31 -12.72
CA TRP A 187 16.89 13.48 -12.50
C TRP A 187 16.54 14.25 -13.78
N GLN A 188 17.43 14.33 -14.77
CA GLN A 188 17.21 15.15 -15.98
C GLN A 188 16.01 14.68 -16.82
N ASN A 189 15.71 13.40 -16.79
CA ASN A 189 14.62 12.82 -17.57
C ASN A 189 13.36 12.55 -16.75
N LEU A 190 13.37 12.92 -15.45
CA LEU A 190 12.20 12.77 -14.58
C LEU A 190 11.30 13.99 -14.76
N VAL A 191 10.12 13.76 -15.33
CA VAL A 191 9.12 14.80 -15.52
C VAL A 191 8.20 14.84 -14.30
N PHE A 192 7.62 16.03 -14.03
CA PHE A 192 6.65 16.18 -12.93
C PHE A 192 5.52 15.14 -12.96
N GLN A 193 5.07 14.77 -14.16
CA GLN A 193 4.04 13.75 -14.37
C GLN A 193 4.45 12.37 -13.80
N ASP A 194 5.73 12.01 -13.89
CA ASP A 194 6.24 10.73 -13.36
C ASP A 194 6.14 10.66 -11.85
N VAL A 195 6.59 11.73 -11.19
CA VAL A 195 6.53 11.87 -9.73
C VAL A 195 5.09 11.91 -9.26
N PHE A 196 4.22 12.65 -9.94
CA PHE A 196 2.80 12.71 -9.62
C PHE A 196 2.13 11.35 -9.76
N MET A 197 2.41 10.62 -10.84
CA MET A 197 1.90 9.27 -11.07
C MET A 197 2.33 8.31 -9.96
N GLY A 198 3.59 8.37 -9.55
CA GLY A 198 4.12 7.54 -8.47
C GLY A 198 3.55 7.88 -7.10
N LEU A 199 3.30 9.17 -6.80
CA LEU A 199 2.84 9.60 -5.48
C LEU A 199 1.32 9.52 -5.27
N ILE A 200 0.51 9.50 -6.32
CA ILE A 200 -0.94 9.33 -6.19
C ILE A 200 -1.32 7.88 -5.85
N LYS A 201 -0.56 6.89 -6.34
CA LYS A 201 -0.79 5.47 -6.13
C LYS A 201 -0.76 5.06 -4.65
N PRO A 202 0.24 5.44 -3.84
CA PRO A 202 0.27 5.12 -2.42
C PRO A 202 -0.95 5.63 -1.64
N VAL A 203 -1.53 6.76 -2.04
CA VAL A 203 -2.74 7.30 -1.41
C VAL A 203 -3.91 6.33 -1.60
N LEU A 204 -4.10 5.84 -2.83
CA LEU A 204 -5.14 4.86 -3.14
C LEU A 204 -4.87 3.51 -2.48
N PHE A 205 -3.63 3.04 -2.51
CA PHE A 205 -3.24 1.77 -1.90
C PHE A 205 -3.39 1.80 -0.37
N GLY A 206 -3.01 2.92 0.27
CA GLY A 206 -3.20 3.11 1.70
C GLY A 206 -4.67 3.04 2.12
N PHE A 207 -5.55 3.63 1.32
CA PHE A 207 -6.99 3.54 1.51
C PHE A 207 -7.49 2.09 1.37
N ILE A 208 -7.06 1.36 0.33
CA ILE A 208 -7.41 -0.05 0.13
C ILE A 208 -6.94 -0.92 1.30
N ILE A 209 -5.68 -0.80 1.70
CA ILE A 209 -5.08 -1.60 2.78
C ILE A 209 -5.89 -1.43 4.07
N ALA A 210 -6.16 -0.18 4.45
CA ALA A 210 -6.85 0.11 5.69
C ALA A 210 -8.32 -0.33 5.68
N THR A 211 -9.04 -0.05 4.59
CA THR A 211 -10.46 -0.43 4.49
C THR A 211 -10.65 -1.93 4.40
N VAL A 212 -9.81 -2.64 3.65
CA VAL A 212 -9.84 -4.12 3.56
C VAL A 212 -9.46 -4.75 4.90
N GLY A 213 -8.38 -4.29 5.54
CA GLY A 213 -7.97 -4.80 6.85
C GLY A 213 -9.05 -4.61 7.91
N CYS A 214 -9.63 -3.42 7.97
CA CYS A 214 -10.73 -3.12 8.88
C CYS A 214 -12.00 -3.93 8.55
N PHE A 215 -12.34 -4.09 7.28
CA PHE A 215 -13.52 -4.86 6.86
C PHE A 215 -13.44 -6.32 7.30
N TYR A 216 -12.33 -7.01 7.00
CA TYR A 216 -12.17 -8.40 7.42
C TYR A 216 -12.09 -8.55 8.94
N GLY A 217 -11.47 -7.61 9.64
CA GLY A 217 -11.44 -7.59 11.10
C GLY A 217 -12.84 -7.44 11.71
N MET A 218 -13.60 -6.43 11.27
CA MET A 218 -14.94 -6.14 11.77
C MET A 218 -15.98 -7.22 11.43
N THR A 219 -15.73 -8.04 10.42
CA THR A 219 -16.60 -9.14 9.99
C THR A 219 -16.13 -10.51 10.43
N ALA A 220 -15.06 -10.60 11.22
CA ALA A 220 -14.50 -11.85 11.71
C ALA A 220 -15.53 -12.62 12.55
N ARG A 221 -15.69 -13.94 12.28
CA ARG A 221 -16.61 -14.84 12.98
C ARG A 221 -15.96 -16.18 13.24
N GLY A 222 -16.36 -16.85 14.33
CA GLY A 222 -15.87 -18.18 14.68
C GLY A 222 -14.65 -18.18 15.60
N GLY A 223 -14.60 -17.20 16.53
CA GLY A 223 -13.57 -17.12 17.56
C GLY A 223 -12.16 -16.89 17.01
N THR A 224 -11.16 -17.39 17.72
CA THR A 224 -9.74 -17.19 17.37
C THR A 224 -9.37 -17.76 15.99
N GLN A 225 -9.97 -18.89 15.60
CA GLN A 225 -9.76 -19.45 14.25
C GLN A 225 -10.33 -18.55 13.15
N GLY A 226 -11.45 -17.87 13.43
CA GLY A 226 -12.04 -16.89 12.53
C GLY A 226 -11.16 -15.67 12.35
N VAL A 227 -10.53 -15.19 13.41
CA VAL A 227 -9.55 -14.09 13.36
C VAL A 227 -8.36 -14.47 12.47
N GLY A 228 -7.79 -15.67 12.65
CA GLY A 228 -6.70 -16.15 11.80
C GLY A 228 -7.07 -16.24 10.31
N ARG A 229 -8.31 -16.66 9.99
CA ARG A 229 -8.80 -16.66 8.60
C ARG A 229 -9.00 -15.23 8.06
N ALA A 230 -9.54 -14.33 8.87
CA ALA A 230 -9.74 -12.94 8.49
C ALA A 230 -8.42 -12.23 8.18
N THR A 231 -7.35 -12.48 8.96
CA THR A 231 -6.01 -11.92 8.70
C THR A 231 -5.46 -12.35 7.35
N THR A 232 -5.52 -13.65 7.04
CA THR A 232 -5.05 -14.14 5.73
C THR A 232 -5.86 -13.59 4.58
N GLN A 233 -7.19 -13.56 4.72
CA GLN A 233 -8.08 -13.01 3.70
C GLN A 233 -7.85 -11.51 3.47
N ALA A 234 -7.59 -10.75 4.52
CA ALA A 234 -7.29 -9.33 4.44
C ALA A 234 -6.02 -9.07 3.60
N VAL A 235 -4.95 -9.82 3.87
CA VAL A 235 -3.70 -9.69 3.11
C VAL A 235 -3.90 -10.03 1.63
N VAL A 236 -4.52 -11.17 1.35
CA VAL A 236 -4.74 -11.61 -0.03
C VAL A 236 -5.62 -10.63 -0.78
N ALA A 237 -6.75 -10.22 -0.18
CA ALA A 237 -7.66 -9.27 -0.82
C ALA A 237 -7.01 -7.90 -1.06
N ALA A 238 -6.28 -7.36 -0.08
CA ALA A 238 -5.58 -6.09 -0.22
C ALA A 238 -4.50 -6.17 -1.32
N SER A 239 -3.68 -7.22 -1.34
CA SER A 239 -2.62 -7.39 -2.35
C SER A 239 -3.18 -7.53 -3.76
N VAL A 240 -4.24 -8.32 -3.95
CA VAL A 240 -4.91 -8.46 -5.25
C VAL A 240 -5.51 -7.14 -5.70
N LEU A 241 -6.21 -6.43 -4.82
CA LEU A 241 -6.81 -5.13 -5.14
C LEU A 241 -5.75 -4.08 -5.49
N ILE A 242 -4.61 -4.06 -4.81
CA ILE A 242 -3.50 -3.15 -5.14
C ILE A 242 -3.04 -3.38 -6.58
N ILE A 243 -2.76 -4.64 -6.97
CA ILE A 243 -2.28 -4.97 -8.32
C ILE A 243 -3.33 -4.59 -9.38
N VAL A 244 -4.61 -4.91 -9.13
CA VAL A 244 -5.69 -4.59 -10.07
C VAL A 244 -5.87 -3.07 -10.20
N VAL A 245 -5.92 -2.36 -9.08
CA VAL A 245 -6.08 -0.89 -9.07
C VAL A 245 -4.87 -0.21 -9.67
N ASP A 246 -3.64 -0.70 -9.42
CA ASP A 246 -2.42 -0.19 -10.02
C ASP A 246 -2.50 -0.17 -11.54
N PHE A 247 -2.90 -1.29 -12.15
CA PHE A 247 -3.06 -1.38 -13.60
C PHE A 247 -4.04 -0.32 -14.15
N PHE A 248 -5.23 -0.20 -13.53
CA PHE A 248 -6.23 0.75 -14.00
C PHE A 248 -5.81 2.20 -13.77
N VAL A 249 -5.18 2.50 -12.63
CA VAL A 249 -4.69 3.85 -12.31
C VAL A 249 -3.57 4.24 -13.27
N THR A 250 -2.62 3.33 -13.54
CA THR A 250 -1.54 3.57 -14.51
C THR A 250 -2.12 3.87 -15.88
N GLN A 251 -3.03 3.01 -16.36
CA GLN A 251 -3.66 3.19 -17.69
C GLN A 251 -4.43 4.52 -17.77
N PHE A 252 -5.18 4.85 -16.73
CA PHE A 252 -5.94 6.09 -16.65
C PHE A 252 -5.02 7.32 -16.65
N LEU A 253 -3.98 7.32 -15.80
CA LEU A 253 -3.05 8.44 -15.69
C LEU A 253 -2.23 8.63 -16.98
N MET A 254 -1.80 7.54 -17.63
CA MET A 254 -1.11 7.63 -18.93
C MET A 254 -2.00 8.28 -20.00
N ASN A 255 -3.29 7.97 -20.03
CA ASN A 255 -4.22 8.58 -20.97
C ASN A 255 -4.51 10.06 -20.65
N VAL A 256 -4.68 10.41 -19.37
CA VAL A 256 -5.04 11.78 -18.93
C VAL A 256 -3.85 12.72 -19.01
N LEU A 257 -2.66 12.27 -18.60
CA LEU A 257 -1.44 13.09 -18.61
C LEU A 257 -0.81 13.22 -20.01
N SER A 258 -1.47 12.68 -21.06
CA SER A 258 -1.05 12.78 -22.45
C SER A 258 0.44 12.52 -22.63
N TYR A 259 0.86 11.31 -22.28
CA TYR A 259 2.23 10.86 -22.56
C TYR A 259 2.38 10.80 -24.11
N LYS A 260 2.84 11.92 -24.69
CA LYS A 260 3.32 12.00 -26.08
C LYS A 260 4.79 11.66 -26.15
#